data_675f796d02e4d9e4e5a29ae6ac7c62bf
#
_entry.id   675f796d02e4d9e4e5a29ae6ac7c62bf
#
_cell.length_a   1.000
_cell.length_b   1.000
_cell.length_c   1.000
_cell.angle_alpha   90.00
_cell.angle_beta   90.00
_cell.angle_gamma   90.00
#
_symmetry.space_group_name_H-M   'P 1'
#
loop_
_entity.id
_entity.type
_entity.pdbx_description
1 polymer ?
#
loop_
_entity_poly.entity_id
_entity_poly.type
_entity_poly.pdbx_seq_one_letter_code
_entity_poly.pdbx_strand_id
1 'polypeptide(L)'
;LIGQIQDSNSFWLSQQITKLGGTMQRISILDDHQPSIVTALRHAIERGAKTVITTGGLGPTPDDLTVPSLAELMGVGTHIDDAVVQDHLRRRGITIDEHTDNLKRMATIPDGATAYPSPAGWAPLVRAVIDGCTFFAMPGPPREMEAVFARFLEDYFSAGEGAHRALTHRVYVDMWESEVAPMLQQVMAAVPGTYCKGYIALGNQRFLPIDVVTRGADEAQAQSELNRALDMLEQLVGEAGRDFQR
;
A
#
# COMPACT_ATOMS: atom_id res chain seq x y z
N LEU A 1 -7.41 9.37 17.37
CA LEU A 1 -6.85 7.99 17.55
C LEU A 1 -7.21 7.45 18.94
N ILE A 2 -8.34 6.76 19.05
CA ILE A 2 -8.84 6.21 20.35
C ILE A 2 -8.59 4.71 20.51
N GLY A 3 -7.88 4.09 19.57
CA GLY A 3 -7.43 2.69 19.67
C GLY A 3 -8.55 1.63 19.56
N GLN A 4 -9.73 1.99 19.06
CA GLN A 4 -10.85 1.05 18.93
C GLN A 4 -10.81 0.22 17.65
N ILE A 5 -10.11 0.68 16.62
CA ILE A 5 -10.03 0.02 15.32
C ILE A 5 -8.55 -0.15 14.96
N GLN A 6 -8.19 -1.36 14.55
CA GLN A 6 -6.86 -1.65 14.02
C GLN A 6 -6.75 -1.12 12.58
N ASP A 7 -5.60 -0.54 12.23
CA ASP A 7 -5.29 -0.18 10.85
C ASP A 7 -5.04 -1.43 9.99
N SER A 8 -6.10 -1.94 9.41
CA SER A 8 -6.05 -3.06 8.46
C SER A 8 -5.71 -2.59 7.03
N ASN A 9 -6.01 -1.33 6.68
CA ASN A 9 -5.79 -0.80 5.35
C ASN A 9 -4.31 -0.73 5.00
N SER A 10 -3.49 -0.14 5.86
CA SER A 10 -2.05 -0.03 5.62
C SER A 10 -1.38 -1.40 5.56
N PHE A 11 -1.82 -2.36 6.37
CA PHE A 11 -1.32 -3.72 6.31
C PHE A 11 -1.63 -4.38 4.97
N TRP A 12 -2.89 -4.32 4.53
CA TRP A 12 -3.32 -4.88 3.25
C TRP A 12 -2.61 -4.22 2.07
N LEU A 13 -2.56 -2.88 2.03
CA LEU A 13 -1.86 -2.11 0.99
C LEU A 13 -0.37 -2.47 0.91
N SER A 14 0.29 -2.64 2.06
CA SER A 14 1.70 -3.05 2.09
C SER A 14 1.92 -4.39 1.40
N GLN A 15 1.01 -5.34 1.61
CA GLN A 15 1.07 -6.64 0.96
C GLN A 15 0.86 -6.53 -0.56
N GLN A 16 -0.16 -5.77 -1.01
CA GLN A 16 -0.44 -5.63 -2.44
C GLN A 16 0.68 -4.89 -3.16
N ILE A 17 1.15 -3.76 -2.61
CA ILE A 17 2.25 -2.98 -3.20
C ILE A 17 3.53 -3.83 -3.30
N THR A 18 3.85 -4.61 -2.26
CA THR A 18 5.01 -5.51 -2.29
C THR A 18 4.88 -6.59 -3.35
N LYS A 19 3.70 -7.22 -3.51
CA LYS A 19 3.42 -8.20 -4.57
C LYS A 19 3.61 -7.62 -5.97
N LEU A 20 3.27 -6.33 -6.15
CA LEU A 20 3.44 -5.62 -7.42
C LEU A 20 4.86 -5.04 -7.61
N GLY A 21 5.80 -5.40 -6.73
CA GLY A 21 7.20 -4.99 -6.81
C GLY A 21 7.51 -3.63 -6.19
N GLY A 22 6.53 -2.94 -5.63
CA GLY A 22 6.73 -1.68 -4.93
C GLY A 22 7.43 -1.86 -3.57
N THR A 23 7.99 -0.79 -3.06
CA THR A 23 8.60 -0.76 -1.73
C THR A 23 7.84 0.20 -0.83
N MET A 24 7.23 -0.32 0.21
CA MET A 24 6.61 0.50 1.26
C MET A 24 7.71 1.12 2.14
N GLN A 25 7.86 2.42 2.06
CA GLN A 25 8.90 3.15 2.82
C GLN A 25 8.43 3.52 4.23
N ARG A 26 7.17 3.92 4.37
CA ARG A 26 6.63 4.40 5.63
C ARG A 26 5.11 4.25 5.69
N ILE A 27 4.61 3.95 6.87
CA ILE A 27 3.20 4.05 7.26
C ILE A 27 3.11 5.10 8.37
N SER A 28 2.10 5.97 8.28
CA SER A 28 1.80 6.96 9.30
C SER A 28 0.30 6.96 9.60
N ILE A 29 -0.04 6.88 10.87
CA ILE A 29 -1.42 6.99 11.35
C ILE A 29 -1.54 8.37 12.00
N LEU A 30 -2.46 9.18 11.49
CA LEU A 30 -2.64 10.57 11.88
C LEU A 30 -3.98 10.76 12.55
N ASP A 31 -4.07 11.77 13.39
CA ASP A 31 -5.34 12.29 13.90
C ASP A 31 -6.07 13.14 12.84
N ASP A 32 -7.35 13.39 13.06
CA ASP A 32 -8.18 14.22 12.20
C ASP A 32 -7.93 15.70 12.49
N HIS A 33 -6.68 16.13 12.23
CA HIS A 33 -6.19 17.49 12.40
C HIS A 33 -5.46 17.93 11.14
N GLN A 34 -6.07 18.85 10.39
CA GLN A 34 -5.59 19.24 9.05
C GLN A 34 -4.11 19.65 9.01
N PRO A 35 -3.57 20.46 9.94
CA PRO A 35 -2.14 20.80 9.95
C PRO A 35 -1.22 19.58 10.11
N SER A 36 -1.63 18.57 10.90
CA SER A 36 -0.88 17.31 11.06
C SER A 36 -0.84 16.54 9.75
N ILE A 37 -1.98 16.45 9.04
CA ILE A 37 -2.11 15.78 7.75
C ILE A 37 -1.23 16.49 6.71
N VAL A 38 -1.37 17.80 6.53
CA VAL A 38 -0.58 18.60 5.57
C VAL A 38 0.93 18.46 5.82
N THR A 39 1.34 18.50 7.10
CA THR A 39 2.75 18.31 7.49
C THR A 39 3.25 16.93 7.10
N ALA A 40 2.48 15.88 7.35
CA ALA A 40 2.87 14.51 7.02
C ALA A 40 3.00 14.30 5.50
N LEU A 41 2.07 14.86 4.71
CA LEU A 41 2.09 14.81 3.25
C LEU A 41 3.32 15.56 2.69
N ARG A 42 3.62 16.76 3.21
CA ARG A 42 4.81 17.53 2.82
C ARG A 42 6.10 16.78 3.13
N HIS A 43 6.21 16.22 4.32
CA HIS A 43 7.36 15.40 4.69
C HIS A 43 7.53 14.15 3.80
N ALA A 44 6.45 13.60 3.26
CA ALA A 44 6.57 12.50 2.30
C ALA A 44 7.25 12.96 1.00
N ILE A 45 6.88 14.12 0.46
CA ILE A 45 7.53 14.74 -0.71
C ILE A 45 9.02 15.00 -0.41
N GLU A 46 9.32 15.66 0.71
CA GLU A 46 10.69 16.01 1.12
C GLU A 46 11.60 14.78 1.24
N ARG A 47 11.06 13.63 1.64
CA ARG A 47 11.78 12.35 1.67
C ARG A 47 11.92 11.68 0.31
N GLY A 48 11.41 12.28 -0.75
CA GLY A 48 11.49 11.76 -2.11
C GLY A 48 10.53 10.60 -2.40
N ALA A 49 9.40 10.52 -1.70
CA ALA A 49 8.36 9.56 -2.01
C ALA A 49 7.87 9.77 -3.45
N LYS A 50 7.77 8.69 -4.23
CA LYS A 50 7.22 8.75 -5.60
C LYS A 50 5.70 8.67 -5.59
N THR A 51 5.17 7.98 -4.60
CA THR A 51 3.73 7.79 -4.44
C THR A 51 3.36 7.89 -2.96
N VAL A 52 2.27 8.58 -2.68
CA VAL A 52 1.64 8.66 -1.35
C VAL A 52 0.20 8.16 -1.49
N ILE A 53 -0.19 7.24 -0.63
CA ILE A 53 -1.58 6.77 -0.53
C ILE A 53 -2.12 7.21 0.82
N THR A 54 -3.29 7.84 0.81
CA THR A 54 -4.08 8.10 2.02
C THR A 54 -5.35 7.24 1.97
N THR A 55 -5.81 6.75 3.12
CA THR A 55 -7.08 6.03 3.25
C THR A 55 -7.94 6.71 4.30
N GLY A 56 -9.19 7.01 3.96
CA GLY A 56 -10.12 7.73 4.79
C GLY A 56 -10.10 9.25 4.59
N GLY A 57 -10.97 9.93 5.32
CA GLY A 57 -11.12 11.39 5.26
C GLY A 57 -11.72 11.93 3.96
N LEU A 58 -12.49 11.10 3.22
CA LEU A 58 -13.20 11.45 1.98
C LEU A 58 -14.73 11.43 2.16
N GLY A 59 -15.21 11.28 3.37
CA GLY A 59 -16.61 11.19 3.69
C GLY A 59 -17.29 12.57 3.79
N PRO A 60 -18.55 12.58 4.25
CA PRO A 60 -19.36 13.78 4.32
C PRO A 60 -19.25 14.52 5.68
N THR A 61 -18.46 14.02 6.62
CA THR A 61 -18.42 14.53 7.98
C THR A 61 -17.36 15.63 8.17
N PRO A 62 -17.45 16.47 9.21
CA PRO A 62 -16.49 17.56 9.41
C PRO A 62 -15.04 17.11 9.67
N ASP A 63 -14.86 15.89 10.12
CA ASP A 63 -13.58 15.24 10.37
C ASP A 63 -12.97 14.57 9.11
N ASP A 64 -13.69 14.60 7.99
CA ASP A 64 -13.16 14.17 6.69
C ASP A 64 -12.28 15.29 6.09
N LEU A 65 -10.97 15.24 6.37
CA LEU A 65 -10.01 16.32 6.11
C LEU A 65 -8.99 16.02 5.01
N THR A 66 -9.06 14.87 4.34
CA THR A 66 -8.07 14.50 3.31
C THR A 66 -8.12 15.43 2.11
N VAL A 67 -9.33 15.75 1.59
CA VAL A 67 -9.47 16.67 0.44
C VAL A 67 -8.99 18.08 0.77
N PRO A 68 -9.45 18.74 1.86
CA PRO A 68 -8.96 20.07 2.20
C PRO A 68 -7.46 20.09 2.50
N SER A 69 -6.89 19.02 3.07
CA SER A 69 -5.44 18.94 3.30
C SER A 69 -4.65 18.85 2.00
N LEU A 70 -5.13 18.09 1.00
CA LEU A 70 -4.51 18.04 -0.32
C LEU A 70 -4.61 19.39 -1.03
N ALA A 71 -5.78 20.05 -0.99
CA ALA A 71 -5.98 21.37 -1.58
C ALA A 71 -5.03 22.42 -0.96
N GLU A 72 -4.87 22.42 0.37
CA GLU A 72 -3.92 23.28 1.07
C GLU A 72 -2.47 22.99 0.65
N LEU A 73 -2.08 21.71 0.56
CA LEU A 73 -0.74 21.33 0.14
C LEU A 73 -0.45 21.77 -1.30
N MET A 74 -1.45 21.70 -2.18
CA MET A 74 -1.38 22.16 -3.58
C MET A 74 -1.44 23.69 -3.71
N GLY A 75 -1.91 24.42 -2.69
CA GLY A 75 -2.15 25.87 -2.76
C GLY A 75 -3.33 26.25 -3.66
N VAL A 76 -4.35 25.40 -3.76
CA VAL A 76 -5.51 25.56 -4.68
C VAL A 76 -6.84 25.52 -3.92
N GLY A 77 -7.93 25.86 -4.61
CA GLY A 77 -9.29 25.67 -4.14
C GLY A 77 -9.79 24.23 -4.33
N THR A 78 -11.08 24.06 -4.15
CA THR A 78 -11.78 22.79 -4.39
C THR A 78 -13.02 23.02 -5.25
N HIS A 79 -13.42 22.01 -6.00
CA HIS A 79 -14.67 22.02 -6.77
C HIS A 79 -15.39 20.68 -6.65
N ILE A 80 -16.66 20.68 -7.04
CA ILE A 80 -17.46 19.45 -7.14
C ILE A 80 -17.20 18.83 -8.50
N ASP A 81 -16.78 17.57 -8.51
CA ASP A 81 -16.49 16.83 -9.74
C ASP A 81 -17.77 16.27 -10.36
N ASP A 82 -18.03 16.66 -11.62
CA ASP A 82 -19.26 16.28 -12.33
C ASP A 82 -19.36 14.76 -12.58
N ALA A 83 -18.26 14.07 -12.83
CA ALA A 83 -18.29 12.63 -13.08
C ALA A 83 -18.70 11.85 -11.82
N VAL A 84 -18.22 12.28 -10.64
CA VAL A 84 -18.63 11.73 -9.36
C VAL A 84 -20.09 12.03 -9.07
N VAL A 85 -20.55 13.26 -9.33
CA VAL A 85 -21.97 13.63 -9.20
C VAL A 85 -22.85 12.74 -10.08
N GLN A 86 -22.52 12.59 -11.36
CA GLN A 86 -23.30 11.76 -12.28
C GLN A 86 -23.33 10.28 -11.85
N ASP A 87 -22.23 9.77 -11.28
CA ASP A 87 -22.20 8.43 -10.72
C ASP A 87 -23.14 8.30 -9.51
N HIS A 88 -23.14 9.28 -8.60
CA HIS A 88 -24.05 9.32 -7.45
C HIS A 88 -25.52 9.32 -7.89
N LEU A 89 -25.87 10.20 -8.85
CA LEU A 89 -27.26 10.30 -9.37
C LEU A 89 -27.71 8.96 -9.98
N ARG A 90 -26.88 8.41 -10.86
CA ARG A 90 -27.17 7.14 -11.52
C ARG A 90 -27.35 5.98 -10.55
N ARG A 91 -26.44 5.84 -9.59
CA ARG A 91 -26.44 4.68 -8.65
C ARG A 91 -27.56 4.77 -7.60
N ARG A 92 -27.97 5.98 -7.22
CA ARG A 92 -29.09 6.19 -6.31
C ARG A 92 -30.44 6.31 -7.02
N GLY A 93 -30.43 6.50 -8.34
CA GLY A 93 -31.67 6.77 -9.09
C GLY A 93 -32.33 8.10 -8.67
N ILE A 94 -31.52 9.11 -8.35
CA ILE A 94 -31.96 10.43 -7.90
C ILE A 94 -31.67 11.52 -8.94
N THR A 95 -32.35 12.65 -8.84
CA THR A 95 -32.11 13.84 -9.65
C THR A 95 -31.05 14.75 -9.02
N ILE A 96 -30.61 15.77 -9.78
CA ILE A 96 -29.61 16.74 -9.30
C ILE A 96 -30.16 17.54 -8.09
N ASP A 97 -31.46 17.82 -8.05
CA ASP A 97 -32.08 18.54 -6.94
C ASP A 97 -32.12 17.73 -5.65
N GLU A 98 -32.06 16.40 -5.76
CA GLU A 98 -32.01 15.47 -4.63
C GLU A 98 -30.57 15.16 -4.19
N HIS A 99 -29.56 15.71 -4.90
CA HIS A 99 -28.15 15.54 -4.55
C HIS A 99 -27.82 16.40 -3.32
N THR A 100 -27.80 15.74 -2.16
CA THR A 100 -27.62 16.40 -0.86
C THR A 100 -26.26 17.04 -0.69
N ASP A 101 -26.12 17.98 0.25
CA ASP A 101 -24.84 18.62 0.56
C ASP A 101 -23.79 17.60 1.03
N ASN A 102 -24.19 16.54 1.71
CA ASN A 102 -23.30 15.44 2.08
C ASN A 102 -22.73 14.71 0.85
N LEU A 103 -23.55 14.46 -0.16
CA LEU A 103 -23.11 13.87 -1.43
C LEU A 103 -22.21 14.83 -2.21
N LYS A 104 -22.53 16.13 -2.23
CA LYS A 104 -21.68 17.15 -2.84
C LYS A 104 -20.31 17.21 -2.18
N ARG A 105 -20.27 17.11 -0.85
CA ARG A 105 -19.02 17.07 -0.09
C ARG A 105 -18.17 15.87 -0.50
N MET A 106 -18.77 14.69 -0.67
CA MET A 106 -18.08 13.47 -1.13
C MET A 106 -17.65 13.54 -2.61
N ALA A 107 -18.26 14.40 -3.42
CA ALA A 107 -17.87 14.66 -4.80
C ALA A 107 -16.88 15.83 -4.93
N THR A 108 -16.48 16.47 -3.83
CA THR A 108 -15.55 17.60 -3.84
C THR A 108 -14.10 17.10 -3.90
N ILE A 109 -13.31 17.72 -4.80
CA ILE A 109 -11.89 17.39 -4.98
C ILE A 109 -11.05 18.68 -5.09
N PRO A 110 -9.72 18.64 -4.89
CA PRO A 110 -8.83 19.77 -5.14
C PRO A 110 -8.83 20.19 -6.62
N ASP A 111 -8.72 21.47 -6.88
CA ASP A 111 -8.55 21.98 -8.24
C ASP A 111 -7.28 21.42 -8.88
N GLY A 112 -7.41 20.90 -10.11
CA GLY A 112 -6.31 20.25 -10.81
C GLY A 112 -6.08 18.78 -10.44
N ALA A 113 -6.80 18.23 -9.46
CA ALA A 113 -6.84 16.79 -9.22
C ALA A 113 -7.80 16.09 -10.19
N THR A 114 -7.73 14.77 -10.24
CA THR A 114 -8.63 13.91 -11.03
C THR A 114 -9.37 12.98 -10.11
N ALA A 115 -10.71 12.90 -10.25
CA ALA A 115 -11.52 11.92 -9.54
C ALA A 115 -11.88 10.73 -10.42
N TYR A 116 -11.95 9.57 -9.78
CA TYR A 116 -12.44 8.34 -10.38
C TYR A 116 -13.56 7.79 -9.50
N PRO A 117 -14.81 7.73 -10.00
CA PRO A 117 -15.93 7.18 -9.24
C PRO A 117 -15.63 5.78 -8.69
N SER A 118 -15.95 5.55 -7.42
CA SER A 118 -15.65 4.28 -6.75
C SER A 118 -16.49 3.14 -7.32
N PRO A 119 -15.91 1.96 -7.57
CA PRO A 119 -16.68 0.79 -8.00
C PRO A 119 -17.59 0.22 -6.90
N ALA A 120 -17.31 0.50 -5.62
CA ALA A 120 -17.99 -0.11 -4.48
C ALA A 120 -18.62 0.89 -3.50
N GLY A 121 -18.01 2.06 -3.31
CA GLY A 121 -18.42 3.08 -2.33
C GLY A 121 -19.01 4.32 -2.96
N TRP A 122 -19.11 5.38 -2.17
CA TRP A 122 -19.58 6.71 -2.61
C TRP A 122 -18.43 7.70 -2.78
N ALA A 123 -17.40 7.60 -1.94
CA ALA A 123 -16.22 8.43 -2.07
C ALA A 123 -15.37 7.97 -3.27
N PRO A 124 -14.91 8.90 -4.14
CA PRO A 124 -14.08 8.57 -5.29
C PRO A 124 -12.65 8.21 -4.87
N LEU A 125 -11.88 7.64 -5.80
CA LEU A 125 -10.43 7.79 -5.77
C LEU A 125 -10.09 9.20 -6.25
N VAL A 126 -9.29 9.94 -5.48
CA VAL A 126 -8.76 11.24 -5.90
C VAL A 126 -7.27 11.08 -6.19
N ARG A 127 -6.86 11.46 -7.40
CA ARG A 127 -5.45 11.48 -7.81
C ARG A 127 -4.97 12.91 -7.99
N ALA A 128 -3.87 13.25 -7.36
CA ALA A 128 -3.16 14.52 -7.54
C ALA A 128 -1.67 14.27 -7.80
N VAL A 129 -0.99 15.21 -8.45
CA VAL A 129 0.47 15.18 -8.62
C VAL A 129 1.03 16.47 -8.06
N ILE A 130 1.94 16.38 -7.10
CA ILE A 130 2.53 17.51 -6.39
C ILE A 130 4.06 17.29 -6.36
N ASP A 131 4.82 18.21 -6.94
CA ASP A 131 6.29 18.15 -6.99
C ASP A 131 6.86 16.80 -7.47
N GLY A 132 6.20 16.20 -8.47
CA GLY A 132 6.59 14.90 -9.03
C GLY A 132 6.21 13.68 -8.19
N CYS A 133 5.54 13.88 -7.05
CA CYS A 133 4.95 12.84 -6.23
C CYS A 133 3.47 12.63 -6.61
N THR A 134 3.07 11.41 -6.87
CA THR A 134 1.66 11.07 -7.12
C THR A 134 0.94 10.74 -5.82
N PHE A 135 -0.16 11.43 -5.55
CA PHE A 135 -1.03 11.20 -4.41
C PHE A 135 -2.29 10.46 -4.86
N PHE A 136 -2.66 9.43 -4.10
CA PHE A 136 -3.91 8.71 -4.23
C PHE A 136 -4.67 8.78 -2.90
N ALA A 137 -5.77 9.52 -2.87
CA ALA A 137 -6.67 9.51 -1.71
C ALA A 137 -7.80 8.51 -1.96
N MET A 138 -7.92 7.54 -1.08
CA MET A 138 -8.81 6.38 -1.18
C MET A 138 -9.83 6.36 -0.04
N PRO A 139 -11.00 5.71 -0.25
CA PRO A 139 -11.97 5.50 0.82
C PRO A 139 -11.38 4.83 2.07
N GLY A 140 -11.98 5.10 3.24
CA GLY A 140 -11.59 4.49 4.51
C GLY A 140 -12.11 3.06 4.71
N PRO A 141 -13.37 2.72 4.37
CA PRO A 141 -13.89 1.37 4.54
C PRO A 141 -13.06 0.35 3.75
N PRO A 142 -12.55 -0.74 4.38
CA PRO A 142 -11.63 -1.67 3.73
C PRO A 142 -12.11 -2.22 2.38
N ARG A 143 -13.37 -2.67 2.31
CA ARG A 143 -13.94 -3.21 1.06
C ARG A 143 -13.98 -2.20 -0.08
N GLU A 144 -14.22 -0.93 0.22
CA GLU A 144 -14.24 0.14 -0.78
C GLU A 144 -12.82 0.47 -1.24
N MET A 145 -11.89 0.55 -0.31
CA MET A 145 -10.47 0.79 -0.56
C MET A 145 -9.87 -0.33 -1.42
N GLU A 146 -10.13 -1.60 -1.09
CA GLU A 146 -9.68 -2.76 -1.85
C GLU A 146 -10.23 -2.77 -3.28
N ALA A 147 -11.52 -2.47 -3.47
CA ALA A 147 -12.14 -2.37 -4.79
C ALA A 147 -11.55 -1.23 -5.63
N VAL A 148 -11.26 -0.09 -5.02
CA VAL A 148 -10.60 1.04 -5.68
C VAL A 148 -9.17 0.68 -6.07
N PHE A 149 -8.43 0.02 -5.19
CA PHE A 149 -7.08 -0.44 -5.47
C PHE A 149 -7.05 -1.39 -6.68
N ALA A 150 -7.85 -2.45 -6.63
CA ALA A 150 -7.94 -3.44 -7.70
C ALA A 150 -8.32 -2.81 -9.06
N ARG A 151 -9.21 -1.81 -9.05
CA ARG A 151 -9.69 -1.18 -10.28
C ARG A 151 -8.72 -0.19 -10.91
N PHE A 152 -7.92 0.54 -10.11
CA PHE A 152 -7.17 1.70 -10.57
C PHE A 152 -5.68 1.67 -10.25
N LEU A 153 -5.25 1.00 -9.20
CA LEU A 153 -3.88 1.06 -8.71
C LEU A 153 -3.04 -0.17 -9.06
N GLU A 154 -3.65 -1.33 -9.29
CA GLU A 154 -2.91 -2.53 -9.70
C GLU A 154 -2.11 -2.28 -10.98
N ASP A 155 -2.76 -1.73 -12.02
CA ASP A 155 -2.10 -1.39 -13.29
C ASP A 155 -1.04 -0.29 -13.08
N TYR A 156 -1.33 0.73 -12.26
CA TYR A 156 -0.38 1.79 -11.97
C TYR A 156 0.93 1.26 -11.35
N PHE A 157 0.82 0.39 -10.35
CA PHE A 157 2.00 -0.19 -9.71
C PHE A 157 2.69 -1.26 -10.57
N SER A 158 1.94 -1.98 -11.41
CA SER A 158 2.49 -2.99 -12.32
C SER A 158 3.24 -2.39 -13.51
N ALA A 159 2.86 -1.18 -13.95
CA ALA A 159 3.43 -0.50 -15.11
C ALA A 159 4.52 0.53 -14.74
N GLY A 160 4.76 0.77 -13.44
CA GLY A 160 5.73 1.77 -12.97
C GLY A 160 7.16 1.48 -13.45
N GLU A 161 7.92 2.53 -13.78
CA GLU A 161 9.36 2.41 -14.05
C GLU A 161 10.05 1.82 -12.81
N GLY A 162 10.69 0.67 -12.98
CA GLY A 162 11.30 -0.10 -11.89
C GLY A 162 10.30 -1.00 -11.15
N ALA A 163 9.12 -1.30 -11.73
CA ALA A 163 8.24 -2.35 -11.24
C ALA A 163 8.98 -3.69 -11.33
N HIS A 164 9.62 -4.07 -10.25
CA HIS A 164 10.21 -5.39 -10.10
C HIS A 164 9.12 -6.35 -9.66
N ARG A 165 9.00 -7.50 -10.33
CA ARG A 165 8.16 -8.58 -9.81
C ARG A 165 8.77 -9.10 -8.53
N ALA A 166 8.01 -9.06 -7.46
CA ALA A 166 8.41 -9.63 -6.19
C ALA A 166 7.71 -10.98 -5.99
N LEU A 167 8.49 -12.01 -5.72
CA LEU A 167 8.01 -13.33 -5.34
C LEU A 167 8.40 -13.60 -3.89
N THR A 168 7.49 -14.22 -3.15
CA THR A 168 7.73 -14.60 -1.76
C THR A 168 7.46 -16.07 -1.59
N HIS A 169 8.38 -16.77 -0.94
CA HIS A 169 8.18 -18.15 -0.53
C HIS A 169 8.49 -18.29 0.95
N ARG A 170 7.60 -18.96 1.69
CA ARG A 170 7.81 -19.26 3.10
C ARG A 170 8.40 -20.64 3.27
N VAL A 171 9.50 -20.70 4.02
CA VAL A 171 10.15 -21.95 4.44
C VAL A 171 10.15 -22.04 5.96
N TYR A 172 10.40 -23.24 6.45
CA TYR A 172 10.46 -23.51 7.87
C TYR A 172 11.79 -24.19 8.21
N VAL A 173 12.51 -23.69 9.23
CA VAL A 173 13.80 -24.24 9.64
C VAL A 173 13.78 -24.62 11.12
N ASP A 174 14.40 -25.76 11.45
CA ASP A 174 14.58 -26.21 12.83
C ASP A 174 15.80 -25.54 13.46
N MET A 175 15.73 -24.21 13.58
CA MET A 175 16.82 -23.38 14.11
C MET A 175 16.25 -22.19 14.90
N TRP A 176 17.03 -21.69 15.85
CA TRP A 176 16.75 -20.39 16.46
C TRP A 176 17.09 -19.25 15.49
N GLU A 177 16.39 -18.10 15.62
CA GLU A 177 16.68 -16.94 14.80
C GLU A 177 18.15 -16.52 14.83
N SER A 178 18.80 -16.57 15.98
CA SER A 178 20.22 -16.24 16.16
C SER A 178 21.17 -17.19 15.41
N GLU A 179 20.77 -18.46 15.23
CA GLU A 179 21.57 -19.45 14.50
C GLU A 179 21.43 -19.27 12.99
N VAL A 180 20.23 -19.00 12.49
CA VAL A 180 19.95 -18.85 11.07
C VAL A 180 20.31 -17.46 10.54
N ALA A 181 20.33 -16.42 11.35
CA ALA A 181 20.59 -15.05 10.93
C ALA A 181 21.87 -14.86 10.07
N PRO A 182 23.03 -15.47 10.42
CA PRO A 182 24.20 -15.40 9.56
C PRO A 182 24.01 -16.05 8.18
N MET A 183 23.21 -17.13 8.09
CA MET A 183 22.89 -17.80 6.83
C MET A 183 21.99 -16.91 5.95
N LEU A 184 20.98 -16.27 6.54
CA LEU A 184 20.14 -15.31 5.83
C LEU A 184 20.97 -14.14 5.28
N GLN A 185 21.95 -13.64 6.04
CA GLN A 185 22.86 -12.60 5.57
C GLN A 185 23.70 -13.07 4.38
N GLN A 186 24.20 -14.30 4.41
CA GLN A 186 24.95 -14.88 3.28
C GLN A 186 24.09 -15.01 2.03
N VAL A 187 22.84 -15.50 2.15
CA VAL A 187 21.89 -15.60 1.04
C VAL A 187 21.60 -14.22 0.46
N MET A 188 21.28 -13.23 1.30
CA MET A 188 21.01 -11.85 0.86
C MET A 188 22.22 -11.19 0.18
N ALA A 189 23.44 -11.52 0.60
CA ALA A 189 24.66 -11.01 -0.02
C ALA A 189 24.97 -11.70 -1.38
N ALA A 190 24.67 -12.99 -1.49
CA ALA A 190 24.98 -13.78 -2.69
C ALA A 190 23.92 -13.66 -3.80
N VAL A 191 22.67 -13.34 -3.44
CA VAL A 191 21.55 -13.23 -4.38
C VAL A 191 20.99 -11.80 -4.29
N PRO A 192 21.44 -10.88 -5.18
CA PRO A 192 20.98 -9.49 -5.19
C PRO A 192 19.46 -9.37 -5.33
N GLY A 193 18.86 -8.42 -4.62
CA GLY A 193 17.40 -8.21 -4.61
C GLY A 193 16.63 -9.18 -3.73
N THR A 194 17.34 -10.05 -2.99
CA THR A 194 16.72 -10.96 -2.01
C THR A 194 16.62 -10.32 -0.63
N TYR A 195 15.50 -10.54 0.02
CA TYR A 195 15.26 -10.20 1.43
C TYR A 195 14.74 -11.42 2.17
N CYS A 196 15.37 -11.77 3.28
CA CYS A 196 14.96 -12.89 4.13
C CYS A 196 14.53 -12.40 5.52
N LYS A 197 13.38 -12.88 6.00
CA LYS A 197 12.84 -12.50 7.32
C LYS A 197 12.30 -13.69 8.07
N GLY A 198 12.87 -13.96 9.24
CA GLY A 198 12.34 -14.89 10.24
C GLY A 198 11.21 -14.27 11.08
N TYR A 199 10.22 -15.07 11.47
CA TYR A 199 9.06 -14.64 12.26
C TYR A 199 8.91 -15.48 13.53
N ILE A 200 9.53 -15.07 14.62
CA ILE A 200 9.46 -15.77 15.91
C ILE A 200 8.01 -15.93 16.38
N ALA A 201 7.19 -14.87 16.23
CA ALA A 201 5.80 -14.86 16.66
C ALA A 201 4.89 -15.84 15.88
N LEU A 202 5.31 -16.27 14.69
CA LEU A 202 4.58 -17.23 13.84
C LEU A 202 5.16 -18.64 13.93
N GLY A 203 6.32 -18.80 14.60
CA GLY A 203 6.96 -20.08 14.81
C GLY A 203 6.21 -20.94 15.83
N ASN A 204 6.39 -22.24 15.72
CA ASN A 204 6.05 -23.18 16.78
C ASN A 204 7.30 -23.50 17.60
N GLN A 205 7.20 -24.40 18.58
CA GLN A 205 8.34 -24.73 19.45
C GLN A 205 9.53 -25.38 18.70
N ARG A 206 9.32 -25.83 17.45
CA ARG A 206 10.32 -26.55 16.68
C ARG A 206 10.80 -25.77 15.45
N PHE A 207 9.92 -25.12 14.71
CA PHE A 207 10.25 -24.51 13.43
C PHE A 207 10.07 -23.00 13.43
N LEU A 208 11.08 -22.29 12.90
CA LEU A 208 11.06 -20.87 12.62
C LEU A 208 10.60 -20.66 11.16
N PRO A 209 9.46 -20.00 10.90
CA PRO A 209 9.07 -19.60 9.55
C PRO A 209 9.93 -18.44 9.06
N ILE A 210 10.41 -18.56 7.82
CA ILE A 210 11.23 -17.55 7.15
C ILE A 210 10.58 -17.23 5.80
N ASP A 211 10.30 -15.97 5.54
CA ASP A 211 9.94 -15.50 4.22
C ASP A 211 11.19 -15.12 3.43
N VAL A 212 11.35 -15.73 2.27
CA VAL A 212 12.36 -15.40 1.26
C VAL A 212 11.65 -14.61 0.17
N VAL A 213 12.00 -13.35 0.02
CA VAL A 213 11.44 -12.42 -0.97
C VAL A 213 12.51 -12.09 -1.98
N THR A 214 12.24 -12.29 -3.27
CA THR A 214 13.14 -11.89 -4.35
C THR A 214 12.47 -10.91 -5.29
N ARG A 215 13.26 -10.07 -5.93
CA ARG A 215 12.81 -9.10 -6.92
C ARG A 215 13.57 -9.29 -8.21
N GLY A 216 12.85 -9.30 -9.35
CA GLY A 216 13.43 -9.39 -10.70
C GLY A 216 12.76 -8.38 -11.63
N ALA A 217 13.41 -8.07 -12.75
CA ALA A 217 12.83 -7.20 -13.78
C ALA A 217 11.56 -7.79 -14.39
N ASP A 218 11.41 -9.12 -14.34
CA ASP A 218 10.23 -9.88 -14.71
C ASP A 218 10.02 -11.06 -13.75
N GLU A 219 8.92 -11.79 -13.95
CA GLU A 219 8.56 -12.94 -13.12
C GLU A 219 9.56 -14.09 -13.26
N ALA A 220 10.09 -14.32 -14.47
CA ALA A 220 11.03 -15.41 -14.73
C ALA A 220 12.35 -15.15 -13.99
N GLN A 221 12.85 -13.92 -14.01
CA GLN A 221 14.04 -13.54 -13.26
C GLN A 221 13.79 -13.62 -11.75
N ALA A 222 12.66 -13.09 -11.25
CA ALA A 222 12.32 -13.17 -9.85
C ALA A 222 12.23 -14.62 -9.36
N GLN A 223 11.65 -15.53 -10.18
CA GLN A 223 11.56 -16.96 -9.89
C GLN A 223 12.93 -17.65 -9.89
N SER A 224 13.79 -17.29 -10.84
CA SER A 224 15.17 -17.82 -10.90
C SER A 224 15.96 -17.45 -9.66
N GLU A 225 15.91 -16.18 -9.26
CA GLU A 225 16.59 -15.71 -8.04
C GLU A 225 15.97 -16.30 -6.78
N LEU A 226 14.64 -16.51 -6.74
CA LEU A 226 13.98 -17.18 -5.63
C LEU A 226 14.47 -18.61 -5.45
N ASN A 227 14.52 -19.39 -6.55
CA ASN A 227 14.99 -20.76 -6.50
C ASN A 227 16.45 -20.82 -6.02
N ARG A 228 17.30 -19.93 -6.54
CA ARG A 228 18.71 -19.82 -6.14
C ARG A 228 18.86 -19.49 -4.64
N ALA A 229 18.06 -18.55 -4.13
CA ALA A 229 18.07 -18.18 -2.73
C ALA A 229 17.60 -19.32 -1.82
N LEU A 230 16.53 -20.03 -2.24
CA LEU A 230 16.00 -21.19 -1.51
C LEU A 230 17.00 -22.35 -1.49
N ASP A 231 17.61 -22.69 -2.63
CA ASP A 231 18.59 -23.78 -2.73
C ASP A 231 19.83 -23.49 -1.85
N MET A 232 20.30 -22.24 -1.88
CA MET A 232 21.42 -21.83 -1.02
C MET A 232 21.07 -21.89 0.47
N LEU A 233 19.88 -21.42 0.87
CA LEU A 233 19.44 -21.48 2.26
C LEU A 233 19.28 -22.92 2.73
N GLU A 234 18.68 -23.80 1.92
CA GLU A 234 18.53 -25.22 2.18
C GLU A 234 19.89 -25.92 2.38
N GLN A 235 20.86 -25.59 1.51
CA GLN A 235 22.24 -26.11 1.65
C GLN A 235 22.87 -25.69 2.98
N LEU A 236 22.82 -24.39 3.32
CA LEU A 236 23.43 -23.87 4.56
C LEU A 236 22.79 -24.49 5.81
N VAL A 237 21.47 -24.65 5.83
CA VAL A 237 20.73 -25.29 6.92
C VAL A 237 21.10 -26.78 7.03
N GLY A 238 21.21 -27.46 5.87
CA GLY A 238 21.62 -28.88 5.81
C GLY A 238 23.07 -29.10 6.27
N GLU A 239 24.00 -28.22 5.92
CA GLU A 239 25.40 -28.26 6.40
C GLU A 239 25.48 -28.09 7.92
N ALA A 240 24.55 -27.37 8.53
CA ALA A 240 24.41 -27.26 9.99
C ALA A 240 23.72 -28.48 10.63
N GLY A 241 23.33 -29.49 9.85
CA GLY A 241 22.63 -30.69 10.34
C GLY A 241 21.22 -30.41 10.82
N ARG A 242 20.53 -29.42 10.26
CA ARG A 242 19.20 -28.98 10.67
C ARG A 242 18.16 -29.29 9.58
N ASP A 243 16.88 -29.40 10.02
CA ASP A 243 15.75 -29.66 9.13
C ASP A 243 15.32 -28.37 8.39
N PHE A 244 15.06 -28.52 7.10
CA PHE A 244 14.53 -27.48 6.22
C PHE A 244 13.26 -27.99 5.52
N GLN A 245 12.19 -27.18 5.50
CA GLN A 245 10.92 -27.49 4.84
C GLN A 245 10.53 -26.32 3.94
N ARG A 246 10.28 -26.62 2.66
CA ARG A 246 9.70 -25.67 1.68
C ARG A 246 8.20 -25.62 1.77
#